data_a36a80e0ad9be02b9d83d50ab8eb471e
#
_entry.id   a36a80e0ad9be02b9d83d50ab8eb471e
#
_cell.length_a   1.000
_cell.length_b   1.000
_cell.length_c   1.000
_cell.angle_alpha   90.00
_cell.angle_beta   90.00
_cell.angle_gamma   90.00
#
_symmetry.space_group_name_H-M   'P 1'
#
loop_
_entity.id
_entity.type
_entity.pdbx_description
1 polymer ?
#
loop_
_entity_poly.entity_id
_entity_poly.type
_entity_poly.pdbx_seq_one_letter_code
_entity_poly.pdbx_strand_id
1 'polypeptide(L)'
;LKTSTIRYLVLCYGIPLKISEDPTLEERGAESVRIELRKNRAAVDHELAWMGRDPKRVLLSGPFENPLYHATRSMDIKPENGVMMVARLDGPSPEIARRLVDQAMEAEREGLWGRAYFDSRGLQTGPYLQGDQWIRGAAEWARKAGFETILDDQPELLASGYPMSDIAFYFGWYAENAQGPLTRESVPFMPGAIAYHLHSYSAATLRSTERHWVGPLLHAGVTATMGCVDEPYLGATPELDVFMEKILMGFSFGEAAYAA
;
A
#
# COMPACT_ATOMS: atom_id res chain seq x y z
N LEU A 1 -4.49 1.83 25.97
CA LEU A 1 -4.07 0.81 24.99
C LEU A 1 -2.95 -0.11 25.48
N LYS A 2 -2.27 0.21 26.60
CA LYS A 2 -1.09 -0.55 27.10
C LYS A 2 -1.34 -2.02 27.49
N THR A 3 -2.60 -2.47 27.49
CA THR A 3 -2.98 -3.86 27.81
C THR A 3 -3.99 -4.42 26.82
N SER A 4 -4.14 -3.77 25.64
CA SER A 4 -5.12 -4.17 24.65
C SER A 4 -4.63 -5.38 23.84
N THR A 5 -5.47 -6.37 23.69
CA THR A 5 -5.28 -7.48 22.73
C THR A 5 -5.65 -7.09 21.30
N ILE A 6 -6.19 -5.87 21.10
CA ILE A 6 -6.57 -5.36 19.77
C ILE A 6 -5.30 -4.94 19.04
N ARG A 7 -5.06 -5.57 17.89
CA ARG A 7 -3.91 -5.28 17.02
C ARG A 7 -4.29 -4.46 15.79
N TYR A 8 -5.54 -4.57 15.35
CA TYR A 8 -6.06 -3.93 14.14
C TYR A 8 -7.26 -3.04 14.44
N LEU A 9 -7.32 -1.93 13.75
CA LEU A 9 -8.50 -1.11 13.58
C LEU A 9 -8.93 -1.21 12.11
N VAL A 10 -10.16 -1.68 11.87
CA VAL A 10 -10.69 -1.83 10.52
C VAL A 10 -11.72 -0.75 10.24
N LEU A 11 -11.45 0.09 9.24
CA LEU A 11 -12.34 1.14 8.77
C LEU A 11 -13.24 0.59 7.67
N CYS A 12 -14.54 0.53 7.91
CA CYS A 12 -15.50 0.04 6.94
C CYS A 12 -15.85 1.10 5.89
N TYR A 13 -16.50 0.65 4.82
CA TYR A 13 -16.96 1.48 3.70
C TYR A 13 -17.65 2.77 4.17
N GLY A 14 -17.23 3.89 3.60
CA GLY A 14 -17.82 5.21 3.86
C GLY A 14 -17.04 6.07 4.85
N ILE A 15 -16.06 5.54 5.56
CA ILE A 15 -15.19 6.36 6.43
C ILE A 15 -14.31 7.26 5.53
N PRO A 16 -14.22 8.59 5.82
CA PRO A 16 -13.39 9.50 5.06
C PRO A 16 -11.93 9.05 4.96
N LEU A 17 -11.26 9.39 3.85
CA LEU A 17 -9.84 9.09 3.63
C LEU A 17 -8.93 10.15 4.25
N LYS A 18 -9.38 11.40 4.27
CA LYS A 18 -8.56 12.57 4.59
C LYS A 18 -9.20 13.45 5.63
N ILE A 19 -8.35 14.04 6.45
CA ILE A 19 -8.64 15.19 7.27
C ILE A 19 -8.22 16.43 6.47
N SER A 20 -9.14 17.38 6.29
CA SER A 20 -8.87 18.63 5.57
C SER A 20 -7.92 19.51 6.35
N GLU A 21 -7.12 20.30 5.65
CA GLU A 21 -6.28 21.32 6.23
C GLU A 21 -7.14 22.39 6.95
N ASP A 22 -6.77 22.73 8.17
CA ASP A 22 -7.27 23.89 8.90
C ASP A 22 -6.19 24.98 8.91
N PRO A 23 -6.30 26.03 8.08
CA PRO A 23 -5.28 27.07 8.00
C PRO A 23 -5.18 27.95 9.24
N THR A 24 -6.11 27.82 10.18
CA THR A 24 -6.09 28.57 11.45
C THR A 24 -5.35 27.83 12.56
N LEU A 25 -5.02 26.55 12.34
CA LEU A 25 -4.32 25.71 13.29
C LEU A 25 -2.83 25.60 12.93
N GLU A 26 -1.99 26.06 13.86
CA GLU A 26 -0.55 25.85 13.77
C GLU A 26 -0.16 24.65 14.64
N GLU A 27 0.37 23.60 14.02
CA GLU A 27 0.76 22.41 14.72
C GLU A 27 2.16 22.54 15.35
N ARG A 28 2.31 21.93 16.51
CA ARG A 28 3.60 21.88 17.20
C ARG A 28 4.66 21.18 16.36
N GLY A 29 5.80 21.80 16.19
CA GLY A 29 6.92 21.30 15.40
C GLY A 29 6.91 21.77 13.96
N ALA A 30 5.87 22.51 13.52
CA ALA A 30 5.81 23.04 12.15
C ALA A 30 7.03 23.92 11.82
N GLU A 31 7.56 24.66 12.80
CA GLU A 31 8.73 25.53 12.64
C GLU A 31 10.01 24.75 12.28
N SER A 32 10.10 23.48 12.65
CA SER A 32 11.26 22.61 12.37
C SER A 32 11.17 21.89 11.02
N VAL A 33 10.07 22.04 10.31
CA VAL A 33 9.78 21.33 9.06
C VAL A 33 9.81 22.31 7.89
N ARG A 34 10.20 21.85 6.70
CA ARG A 34 10.15 22.64 5.47
C ARG A 34 8.72 23.13 5.22
N ILE A 35 8.58 24.36 4.72
CA ILE A 35 7.29 25.04 4.59
C ILE A 35 6.26 24.26 3.78
N GLU A 36 6.69 23.55 2.76
CA GLU A 36 5.84 22.71 1.92
C GLU A 36 5.28 21.47 2.64
N LEU A 37 5.91 21.08 3.77
CA LEU A 37 5.50 19.95 4.60
C LEU A 37 4.77 20.36 5.89
N ARG A 38 4.54 21.67 6.11
CA ARG A 38 3.87 22.18 7.32
C ARG A 38 2.35 22.10 7.30
N LYS A 39 1.79 21.44 6.29
CA LYS A 39 0.35 21.28 6.17
C LYS A 39 -0.18 20.31 7.20
N ASN A 40 -1.26 20.69 7.90
CA ASN A 40 -1.91 19.88 8.91
C ASN A 40 -3.05 18.99 8.36
N ARG A 41 -3.12 18.83 7.03
CA ARG A 41 -3.96 17.80 6.42
C ARG A 41 -3.31 16.43 6.61
N ALA A 42 -4.13 15.41 6.85
CA ALA A 42 -3.63 14.08 7.14
C ALA A 42 -4.50 12.98 6.50
N ALA A 43 -3.94 11.79 6.38
CA ALA A 43 -4.73 10.59 6.16
C ALA A 43 -5.39 10.16 7.47
N VAL A 44 -6.69 9.85 7.44
CA VAL A 44 -7.43 9.35 8.61
C VAL A 44 -6.76 8.11 9.19
N ASP A 45 -6.31 7.20 8.33
CA ASP A 45 -5.63 5.97 8.72
C ASP A 45 -4.33 6.25 9.48
N HIS A 46 -3.58 7.25 9.03
CA HIS A 46 -2.33 7.65 9.67
C HIS A 46 -2.58 8.21 11.08
N GLU A 47 -3.53 9.12 11.23
CA GLU A 47 -3.88 9.69 12.53
C GLU A 47 -4.36 8.62 13.52
N LEU A 48 -5.19 7.69 13.06
CA LEU A 48 -5.65 6.58 13.88
C LEU A 48 -4.52 5.62 14.26
N ALA A 49 -3.57 5.39 13.37
CA ALA A 49 -2.41 4.56 13.65
C ALA A 49 -1.55 5.14 14.79
N TRP A 50 -1.49 6.45 14.91
CA TRP A 50 -0.71 7.16 15.94
C TRP A 50 -1.50 7.50 17.21
N MET A 51 -2.80 7.27 17.25
CA MET A 51 -3.70 7.67 18.34
C MET A 51 -3.28 7.17 19.74
N GLY A 52 -2.48 6.11 19.82
CA GLY A 52 -1.97 5.57 21.09
C GLY A 52 -0.75 6.30 21.65
N ARG A 53 -0.17 7.25 20.94
CA ARG A 53 1.02 7.98 21.37
C ARG A 53 0.65 9.23 22.19
N ASP A 54 1.54 9.58 23.12
CA ASP A 54 1.43 10.83 23.88
C ASP A 54 1.70 12.03 22.93
N PRO A 55 0.71 12.85 22.61
CA PRO A 55 0.88 13.98 21.69
C PRO A 55 1.89 15.02 22.19
N LYS A 56 2.25 15.00 23.49
CA LYS A 56 3.28 15.88 24.04
C LYS A 56 4.70 15.45 23.67
N ARG A 57 4.88 14.20 23.24
CA ARG A 57 6.18 13.60 22.93
C ARG A 57 6.44 13.42 21.44
N VAL A 58 5.45 13.65 20.61
CA VAL A 58 5.57 13.55 19.13
C VAL A 58 5.44 14.94 18.52
N LEU A 59 6.20 15.19 17.48
CA LEU A 59 5.91 16.29 16.56
C LEU A 59 4.63 15.94 15.81
N LEU A 60 3.77 16.93 15.57
CA LEU A 60 2.51 16.73 14.85
C LEU A 60 2.61 17.07 13.37
N SER A 61 3.74 17.64 12.96
CA SER A 61 3.97 18.11 11.60
C SER A 61 5.22 17.45 11.01
N GLY A 62 5.17 17.14 9.72
CA GLY A 62 6.28 16.54 8.98
C GLY A 62 6.29 15.01 8.96
N PRO A 63 7.33 14.40 8.42
CA PRO A 63 7.46 12.95 8.34
C PRO A 63 7.70 12.32 9.72
N PHE A 64 7.09 11.18 9.96
CA PHE A 64 7.25 10.40 11.18
C PHE A 64 8.06 9.14 10.89
N GLU A 65 8.98 8.85 11.79
CA GLU A 65 9.72 7.60 11.73
C GLU A 65 8.82 6.43 12.15
N ASN A 66 8.76 5.40 11.31
CA ASN A 66 7.98 4.21 11.56
C ASN A 66 8.73 3.27 12.53
N PRO A 67 8.28 3.09 13.78
CA PRO A 67 8.98 2.23 14.74
C PRO A 67 8.84 0.73 14.43
N LEU A 68 8.01 0.36 13.46
CA LEU A 68 7.79 -1.02 13.03
C LEU A 68 8.58 -1.37 11.76
N TYR A 69 9.28 -0.37 11.19
CA TYR A 69 10.08 -0.54 9.99
C TYR A 69 11.10 -1.67 10.16
N HIS A 70 11.16 -2.56 9.20
CA HIS A 70 11.98 -3.79 9.21
C HIS A 70 11.72 -4.72 10.42
N ALA A 71 10.51 -4.71 10.99
CA ALA A 71 10.15 -5.67 12.04
C ALA A 71 10.44 -7.10 11.59
N THR A 72 11.14 -7.86 12.42
CA THR A 72 11.60 -9.22 12.09
C THR A 72 10.62 -10.31 12.51
N ARG A 73 9.67 -9.98 13.37
CA ARG A 73 8.64 -10.91 13.87
C ARG A 73 7.28 -10.24 13.84
N SER A 74 6.28 -10.94 13.33
CA SER A 74 4.90 -10.44 13.25
C SER A 74 4.34 -10.09 14.64
N MET A 75 4.75 -10.82 15.68
CA MET A 75 4.32 -10.54 17.06
C MET A 75 4.84 -9.21 17.62
N ASP A 76 5.84 -8.60 17.02
CA ASP A 76 6.35 -7.27 17.41
C ASP A 76 5.51 -6.14 16.82
N ILE A 77 4.67 -6.42 15.83
CA ILE A 77 3.77 -5.46 15.21
C ILE A 77 2.49 -5.38 16.04
N LYS A 78 2.51 -4.50 17.03
CA LYS A 78 1.42 -4.34 18.01
C LYS A 78 1.41 -2.92 18.59
N PRO A 79 0.26 -2.45 19.10
CA PRO A 79 0.10 -1.09 19.60
C PRO A 79 1.07 -0.68 20.70
N GLU A 80 1.53 -1.62 21.53
CA GLU A 80 2.52 -1.35 22.58
C GLU A 80 3.85 -0.85 22.02
N ASN A 81 4.18 -1.22 20.79
CA ASN A 81 5.38 -0.76 20.09
C ASN A 81 5.17 0.57 19.33
N GLY A 82 4.03 1.21 19.54
CA GLY A 82 3.81 2.61 19.23
C GLY A 82 2.89 2.91 18.06
N VAL A 83 2.46 1.89 17.29
CA VAL A 83 1.57 2.08 16.14
C VAL A 83 0.46 1.04 16.16
N MET A 84 -0.79 1.49 16.02
CA MET A 84 -1.95 0.65 15.76
C MET A 84 -2.02 0.36 14.27
N MET A 85 -2.12 -0.90 13.88
CA MET A 85 -2.38 -1.21 12.46
C MET A 85 -3.80 -0.79 12.08
N VAL A 86 -3.92 0.01 11.05
CA VAL A 86 -5.20 0.47 10.48
C VAL A 86 -5.33 -0.11 9.08
N ALA A 87 -6.46 -0.73 8.80
CA ALA A 87 -6.78 -1.27 7.50
C ALA A 87 -8.19 -0.83 7.07
N ARG A 88 -8.50 -0.94 5.78
CA ARG A 88 -9.81 -0.60 5.25
C ARG A 88 -10.49 -1.79 4.57
N LEU A 89 -11.79 -1.93 4.82
CA LEU A 89 -12.71 -2.68 3.95
C LEU A 89 -13.53 -1.65 3.17
N ASP A 90 -12.93 -1.14 2.12
CA ASP A 90 -13.46 -0.01 1.36
C ASP A 90 -13.14 -0.16 -0.14
N GLY A 91 -13.70 0.69 -0.99
CA GLY A 91 -13.50 0.62 -2.43
C GLY A 91 -14.52 1.47 -3.20
N PRO A 92 -14.62 1.29 -4.53
CA PRO A 92 -15.58 2.00 -5.35
C PRO A 92 -17.04 1.78 -4.94
N SER A 93 -17.39 0.59 -4.44
CA SER A 93 -18.74 0.27 -3.98
C SER A 93 -18.74 -0.63 -2.74
N PRO A 94 -19.87 -0.72 -2.00
CA PRO A 94 -20.02 -1.64 -0.87
C PRO A 94 -19.86 -3.11 -1.27
N GLU A 95 -20.26 -3.48 -2.48
CA GLU A 95 -20.14 -4.84 -3.02
C GLU A 95 -18.67 -5.22 -3.18
N ILE A 96 -17.86 -4.30 -3.71
CA ILE A 96 -16.41 -4.48 -3.81
C ILE A 96 -15.80 -4.62 -2.40
N ALA A 97 -16.19 -3.78 -1.45
CA ALA A 97 -15.71 -3.88 -0.09
C ALA A 97 -16.01 -5.24 0.57
N ARG A 98 -17.20 -5.83 0.33
CA ARG A 98 -17.52 -7.20 0.79
C ARG A 98 -16.68 -8.26 0.10
N ARG A 99 -16.49 -8.13 -1.22
CA ARG A 99 -15.71 -9.09 -2.01
C ARG A 99 -14.28 -9.23 -1.46
N LEU A 100 -13.68 -8.17 -0.91
CA LEU A 100 -12.33 -8.25 -0.31
C LEU A 100 -12.28 -9.31 0.81
N VAL A 101 -13.33 -9.39 1.63
CA VAL A 101 -13.43 -10.39 2.70
C VAL A 101 -13.59 -11.79 2.11
N ASP A 102 -14.51 -11.96 1.16
CA ASP A 102 -14.79 -13.26 0.56
C ASP A 102 -13.55 -13.84 -0.13
N GLN A 103 -12.85 -13.01 -0.91
CA GLN A 103 -11.61 -13.39 -1.60
C GLN A 103 -10.45 -13.66 -0.64
N ALA A 104 -10.33 -12.90 0.45
CA ALA A 104 -9.33 -13.16 1.47
C ALA A 104 -9.57 -14.50 2.17
N MET A 105 -10.82 -14.79 2.55
CA MET A 105 -11.19 -16.08 3.15
C MET A 105 -10.99 -17.25 2.20
N GLU A 106 -11.22 -17.07 0.91
CA GLU A 106 -10.94 -18.08 -0.11
C GLU A 106 -9.43 -18.36 -0.19
N ALA A 107 -8.62 -17.31 -0.28
CA ALA A 107 -7.17 -17.44 -0.34
C ALA A 107 -6.55 -18.04 0.94
N GLU A 108 -7.11 -17.75 2.13
CA GLU A 108 -6.68 -18.37 3.39
C GLU A 108 -6.94 -19.88 3.39
N ARG A 109 -8.00 -20.35 2.72
CA ARG A 109 -8.36 -21.75 2.66
C ARG A 109 -7.62 -22.52 1.56
N GLU A 110 -7.50 -21.92 0.36
CA GLU A 110 -6.99 -22.57 -0.84
C GLU A 110 -5.52 -22.25 -1.12
N GLY A 111 -4.97 -21.20 -0.49
CA GLY A 111 -3.68 -20.62 -0.81
C GLY A 111 -3.74 -19.59 -1.95
N LEU A 112 -2.82 -18.65 -1.96
CA LEU A 112 -2.62 -17.74 -3.08
C LEU A 112 -1.75 -18.41 -4.14
N TRP A 113 -2.26 -18.49 -5.37
CA TRP A 113 -1.56 -19.05 -6.51
C TRP A 113 -1.73 -18.15 -7.74
N GLY A 114 -0.92 -18.35 -8.76
CA GLY A 114 -0.95 -17.59 -10.00
C GLY A 114 0.41 -17.03 -10.38
N ARG A 115 0.40 -15.96 -11.18
CA ARG A 115 1.58 -15.30 -11.73
C ARG A 115 1.87 -13.99 -10.99
N ALA A 116 3.14 -13.65 -10.94
CA ALA A 116 3.61 -12.40 -10.37
C ALA A 116 4.15 -11.48 -11.48
N TYR A 117 3.57 -10.30 -11.61
CA TYR A 117 3.95 -9.31 -12.61
C TYR A 117 4.57 -8.09 -11.94
N PHE A 118 5.76 -7.74 -12.39
CA PHE A 118 6.52 -6.61 -11.88
C PHE A 118 6.88 -5.69 -13.05
N ASP A 119 6.58 -4.41 -12.90
CA ASP A 119 6.67 -3.40 -13.96
C ASP A 119 7.54 -2.26 -13.44
N SER A 120 8.86 -2.40 -13.62
CA SER A 120 9.86 -1.39 -13.27
C SER A 120 10.14 -0.48 -14.46
N ARG A 121 10.92 0.58 -14.26
CA ARG A 121 11.20 1.59 -15.31
C ARG A 121 12.55 1.43 -15.99
N GLY A 122 13.30 0.37 -15.68
CA GLY A 122 14.62 0.15 -16.25
C GLY A 122 15.69 1.16 -15.83
N LEU A 123 15.48 1.87 -14.71
CA LEU A 123 16.39 2.90 -14.25
C LEU A 123 17.73 2.30 -13.82
N GLN A 124 18.81 2.94 -14.24
CA GLN A 124 20.18 2.55 -13.90
C GLN A 124 20.85 3.56 -12.94
N THR A 125 20.33 4.78 -12.87
CA THR A 125 20.86 5.87 -12.05
C THR A 125 19.73 6.84 -11.66
N GLY A 126 20.05 7.76 -10.76
CA GLY A 126 19.17 8.87 -10.39
C GLY A 126 18.37 8.61 -9.12
N PRO A 127 17.62 9.63 -8.65
CA PRO A 127 16.97 9.61 -7.33
C PRO A 127 15.84 8.59 -7.21
N TYR A 128 15.30 8.12 -8.33
CA TYR A 128 14.21 7.14 -8.36
C TYR A 128 14.69 5.69 -8.57
N LEU A 129 15.99 5.44 -8.75
CA LEU A 129 16.56 4.10 -8.89
C LEU A 129 16.12 3.16 -7.76
N GLN A 130 15.98 3.68 -6.55
CA GLN A 130 15.59 2.89 -5.39
C GLN A 130 14.20 2.24 -5.56
N GLY A 131 13.23 2.93 -6.16
CA GLY A 131 11.92 2.35 -6.44
C GLY A 131 12.00 1.17 -7.43
N ASP A 132 12.83 1.27 -8.47
CA ASP A 132 13.11 0.14 -9.36
C ASP A 132 13.79 -1.03 -8.63
N GLN A 133 14.72 -0.73 -7.73
CA GLN A 133 15.41 -1.75 -6.93
C GLN A 133 14.41 -2.51 -6.04
N TRP A 134 13.47 -1.84 -5.41
CA TRP A 134 12.41 -2.47 -4.62
C TRP A 134 11.53 -3.40 -5.46
N ILE A 135 11.13 -2.97 -6.67
CA ILE A 135 10.31 -3.80 -7.57
C ILE A 135 11.10 -5.02 -8.05
N ARG A 136 12.37 -4.83 -8.45
CA ARG A 136 13.25 -5.95 -8.84
C ARG A 136 13.47 -6.92 -7.68
N GLY A 137 13.71 -6.41 -6.45
CA GLY A 137 13.85 -7.22 -5.25
C GLY A 137 12.59 -8.02 -4.93
N ALA A 138 11.40 -7.41 -5.05
CA ALA A 138 10.13 -8.10 -4.89
C ALA A 138 9.95 -9.22 -5.93
N ALA A 139 10.35 -9.00 -7.18
CA ALA A 139 10.33 -10.03 -8.23
C ALA A 139 11.25 -11.21 -7.90
N GLU A 140 12.42 -10.95 -7.32
CA GLU A 140 13.32 -12.02 -6.87
C GLU A 140 12.70 -12.85 -5.74
N TRP A 141 12.03 -12.21 -4.79
CA TRP A 141 11.32 -12.91 -3.72
C TRP A 141 10.19 -13.79 -4.27
N ALA A 142 9.39 -13.29 -5.21
CA ALA A 142 8.34 -14.06 -5.86
C ALA A 142 8.89 -15.32 -6.56
N ARG A 143 10.00 -15.18 -7.30
CA ARG A 143 10.68 -16.32 -7.94
C ARG A 143 11.18 -17.36 -6.93
N LYS A 144 11.80 -16.90 -5.84
CA LYS A 144 12.28 -17.79 -4.76
C LYS A 144 11.14 -18.57 -4.11
N ALA A 145 9.95 -17.97 -4.04
CA ALA A 145 8.74 -18.60 -3.52
C ALA A 145 8.06 -19.54 -4.52
N GLY A 146 8.54 -19.61 -5.77
CA GLY A 146 8.02 -20.52 -6.79
C GLY A 146 6.92 -19.95 -7.67
N PHE A 147 6.62 -18.63 -7.58
CA PHE A 147 5.68 -17.99 -8.52
C PHE A 147 6.30 -17.87 -9.92
N GLU A 148 5.52 -18.14 -10.96
CA GLU A 148 5.86 -17.76 -12.32
C GLU A 148 5.92 -16.22 -12.37
N THR A 149 7.13 -15.68 -12.53
CA THR A 149 7.41 -14.26 -12.33
C THR A 149 7.85 -13.60 -13.62
N ILE A 150 7.12 -12.59 -14.01
CA ILE A 150 7.39 -11.70 -15.13
C ILE A 150 7.90 -10.36 -14.57
N LEU A 151 9.09 -9.96 -14.98
CA LEU A 151 9.65 -8.63 -14.72
C LEU A 151 9.80 -7.90 -16.05
N ASP A 152 9.01 -6.84 -16.23
CA ASP A 152 9.25 -5.84 -17.27
C ASP A 152 10.15 -4.75 -16.69
N ASP A 153 11.29 -4.54 -17.30
CA ASP A 153 12.32 -3.58 -16.88
C ASP A 153 12.55 -2.55 -17.99
N GLN A 154 11.44 -2.02 -18.54
CA GLN A 154 11.45 -1.04 -19.62
C GLN A 154 10.96 0.33 -19.11
N PRO A 155 11.35 1.44 -19.79
CA PRO A 155 10.91 2.79 -19.38
C PRO A 155 9.39 3.01 -19.44
N GLU A 156 8.71 2.34 -20.35
CA GLU A 156 7.27 2.41 -20.57
C GLU A 156 6.58 1.34 -19.73
N LEU A 157 5.38 1.65 -19.23
CA LEU A 157 4.52 0.66 -18.59
C LEU A 157 4.07 -0.42 -19.59
N LEU A 158 3.72 -1.59 -19.06
CA LEU A 158 3.16 -2.69 -19.83
C LEU A 158 2.07 -2.21 -20.80
N ALA A 159 2.25 -2.51 -22.08
CA ALA A 159 1.31 -2.09 -23.12
C ALA A 159 -0.10 -2.65 -22.89
N SER A 160 -1.15 -1.92 -23.30
CA SER A 160 -2.55 -2.34 -23.09
C SER A 160 -2.89 -3.72 -23.65
N GLY A 161 -2.17 -4.17 -24.69
CA GLY A 161 -2.31 -5.52 -25.26
C GLY A 161 -1.48 -6.59 -24.56
N TYR A 162 -0.69 -6.26 -23.56
CA TYR A 162 0.17 -7.24 -22.89
C TYR A 162 -0.66 -8.36 -22.26
N PRO A 163 -0.34 -9.64 -22.54
CA PRO A 163 -1.12 -10.76 -22.00
C PRO A 163 -0.84 -10.94 -20.51
N MET A 164 -1.86 -10.77 -19.70
CA MET A 164 -1.82 -11.09 -18.27
C MET A 164 -2.91 -12.11 -17.94
N SER A 165 -2.59 -13.09 -17.11
CA SER A 165 -3.54 -14.09 -16.62
C SER A 165 -3.18 -14.55 -15.22
N ASP A 166 -4.19 -14.98 -14.46
CA ASP A 166 -4.03 -15.60 -13.15
C ASP A 166 -3.12 -14.76 -12.22
N ILE A 167 -3.41 -13.49 -12.06
CA ILE A 167 -2.53 -12.54 -11.37
C ILE A 167 -2.63 -12.75 -9.86
N ALA A 168 -1.55 -13.22 -9.24
CA ALA A 168 -1.38 -13.27 -7.79
C ALA A 168 -0.76 -11.98 -7.24
N PHE A 169 0.24 -11.44 -7.95
CA PHE A 169 0.92 -10.20 -7.59
C PHE A 169 1.06 -9.28 -8.80
N TYR A 170 0.84 -7.98 -8.56
CA TYR A 170 1.24 -6.92 -9.46
C TYR A 170 1.90 -5.78 -8.69
N PHE A 171 3.16 -5.47 -8.99
CA PHE A 171 3.84 -4.29 -8.47
C PHE A 171 4.44 -3.50 -9.62
N GLY A 172 4.14 -2.21 -9.69
CA GLY A 172 4.63 -1.36 -10.76
C GLY A 172 4.74 0.11 -10.37
N TRP A 173 5.31 0.90 -11.27
CA TRP A 173 5.40 2.35 -11.27
C TRP A 173 5.90 2.87 -12.62
N TYR A 174 5.69 4.08 -13.12
CA TYR A 174 5.22 5.25 -12.44
C TYR A 174 4.19 5.94 -13.37
N ALA A 175 2.95 5.96 -12.99
CA ALA A 175 1.90 6.65 -13.73
C ALA A 175 0.83 7.18 -12.77
N GLU A 176 0.19 8.29 -13.14
CA GLU A 176 -0.83 8.95 -12.31
C GLU A 176 -2.11 8.11 -12.20
N ASN A 177 -2.54 7.49 -13.28
CA ASN A 177 -3.78 6.73 -13.34
C ASN A 177 -3.52 5.32 -13.84
N ALA A 178 -4.38 4.38 -13.44
CA ALA A 178 -4.35 3.01 -13.94
C ALA A 178 -4.41 2.99 -15.45
N GLN A 179 -3.53 2.22 -16.06
CA GLN A 179 -3.40 2.10 -17.52
C GLN A 179 -2.82 0.74 -17.92
N GLY A 180 -2.56 0.58 -19.19
CA GLY A 180 -2.03 -0.67 -19.72
C GLY A 180 -3.06 -1.80 -19.63
N PRO A 181 -2.61 -3.04 -19.42
CA PRO A 181 -3.51 -4.21 -19.36
C PRO A 181 -4.46 -4.18 -18.17
N LEU A 182 -4.13 -3.44 -17.09
CA LEU A 182 -4.91 -3.39 -15.85
C LEU A 182 -6.23 -2.62 -15.97
N THR A 183 -6.45 -1.91 -17.07
CA THR A 183 -7.72 -1.22 -17.36
C THR A 183 -8.72 -2.05 -18.18
N ARG A 184 -8.36 -3.29 -18.52
CA ARG A 184 -9.25 -4.19 -19.25
C ARG A 184 -10.23 -4.86 -18.29
N GLU A 185 -11.49 -4.99 -18.71
CA GLU A 185 -12.55 -5.67 -17.91
C GLU A 185 -12.24 -7.13 -17.58
N SER A 186 -11.36 -7.75 -18.34
CA SER A 186 -11.07 -9.19 -18.25
C SER A 186 -9.68 -9.53 -17.72
N VAL A 187 -9.07 -8.66 -16.91
CA VAL A 187 -7.81 -9.00 -16.25
C VAL A 187 -8.09 -9.90 -15.05
N PRO A 188 -7.68 -11.17 -15.07
CA PRO A 188 -8.03 -12.11 -14.01
C PRO A 188 -7.07 -11.99 -12.83
N PHE A 189 -7.46 -11.26 -11.81
CA PHE A 189 -6.83 -11.35 -10.49
C PHE A 189 -7.35 -12.58 -9.75
N MET A 190 -6.43 -13.31 -9.15
CA MET A 190 -6.77 -14.47 -8.31
C MET A 190 -7.35 -14.02 -6.96
N PRO A 191 -8.24 -14.81 -6.33
CA PRO A 191 -8.62 -14.57 -4.94
C PRO A 191 -7.38 -14.47 -4.04
N GLY A 192 -7.31 -13.42 -3.23
CA GLY A 192 -6.12 -13.11 -2.43
C GLY A 192 -5.06 -12.27 -3.14
N ALA A 193 -5.23 -11.93 -4.41
CA ALA A 193 -4.26 -11.16 -5.17
C ALA A 193 -3.90 -9.83 -4.51
N ILE A 194 -2.62 -9.53 -4.49
CA ILE A 194 -2.06 -8.29 -3.94
C ILE A 194 -1.50 -7.46 -5.09
N ALA A 195 -1.93 -6.20 -5.18
CA ALA A 195 -1.40 -5.29 -6.19
C ALA A 195 -1.03 -3.94 -5.57
N TYR A 196 0.02 -3.34 -6.07
CA TYR A 196 0.43 -1.99 -5.69
C TYR A 196 1.05 -1.26 -6.89
N HIS A 197 0.64 -0.02 -7.11
CA HIS A 197 1.32 0.85 -8.05
C HIS A 197 1.89 2.05 -7.30
N LEU A 198 3.20 2.14 -7.30
CA LEU A 198 3.95 3.18 -6.60
C LEU A 198 3.77 4.51 -7.34
N HIS A 199 2.94 5.35 -6.79
CA HIS A 199 2.69 6.69 -7.28
C HIS A 199 2.08 7.55 -6.16
N SER A 200 2.45 8.82 -6.12
CA SER A 200 1.80 9.82 -5.27
C SER A 200 0.32 9.91 -5.60
N TYR A 201 -0.50 10.16 -4.61
CA TYR A 201 -1.96 10.25 -4.81
C TYR A 201 -2.64 8.98 -5.31
N SER A 202 -1.97 7.82 -5.33
CA SER A 202 -2.52 6.57 -5.85
C SER A 202 -3.84 6.15 -5.17
N ALA A 203 -4.08 6.62 -3.93
CA ALA A 203 -5.32 6.46 -3.17
C ALA A 203 -6.04 7.81 -2.91
N ALA A 204 -5.87 8.84 -3.73
CA ALA A 204 -6.52 10.13 -3.54
C ALA A 204 -8.05 10.03 -3.48
N THR A 205 -8.63 9.03 -4.13
CA THR A 205 -10.00 8.57 -3.97
C THR A 205 -10.09 7.05 -4.11
N LEU A 206 -10.98 6.42 -3.35
CA LEU A 206 -11.35 5.01 -3.53
C LEU A 206 -12.64 4.84 -4.34
N ARG A 207 -13.34 5.93 -4.67
CA ARG A 207 -14.68 5.89 -5.30
C ARG A 207 -14.65 5.85 -6.83
N SER A 208 -13.49 6.06 -7.44
CA SER A 208 -13.34 6.00 -8.90
C SER A 208 -12.86 4.63 -9.34
N THR A 209 -13.45 4.12 -10.41
CA THR A 209 -12.99 2.92 -11.12
C THR A 209 -11.99 3.22 -12.23
N GLU A 210 -11.70 4.50 -12.47
CA GLU A 210 -10.88 4.96 -13.59
C GLU A 210 -9.70 5.84 -13.18
N ARG A 211 -9.83 6.60 -12.07
CA ARG A 211 -8.82 7.56 -11.63
C ARG A 211 -7.93 6.99 -10.55
N HIS A 212 -6.65 7.39 -10.60
CA HIS A 212 -5.61 6.90 -9.72
C HIS A 212 -5.41 5.38 -9.83
N TRP A 213 -5.03 4.69 -8.75
CA TRP A 213 -4.70 3.27 -8.83
C TRP A 213 -5.56 2.39 -7.93
N VAL A 214 -5.75 2.78 -6.66
CA VAL A 214 -6.38 1.89 -5.68
C VAL A 214 -7.81 1.53 -6.06
N GLY A 215 -8.65 2.50 -6.42
CA GLY A 215 -10.02 2.23 -6.85
C GLY A 215 -10.11 1.33 -8.09
N PRO A 216 -9.40 1.64 -9.18
CA PRO A 216 -9.32 0.76 -10.36
C PRO A 216 -8.82 -0.65 -10.07
N LEU A 217 -7.76 -0.84 -9.27
CA LEU A 217 -7.25 -2.16 -8.90
C LEU A 217 -8.28 -2.96 -8.11
N LEU A 218 -8.94 -2.34 -7.13
CA LEU A 218 -10.03 -2.99 -6.40
C LEU A 218 -11.20 -3.34 -7.31
N HIS A 219 -11.55 -2.47 -8.25
CA HIS A 219 -12.60 -2.75 -9.24
C HIS A 219 -12.24 -3.95 -10.12
N ALA A 220 -11.00 -4.03 -10.59
CA ALA A 220 -10.49 -5.11 -11.41
C ALA A 220 -10.40 -6.47 -10.71
N GLY A 221 -10.53 -6.54 -9.38
CA GLY A 221 -10.56 -7.81 -8.65
C GLY A 221 -9.44 -8.03 -7.63
N VAL A 222 -8.57 -7.05 -7.45
CA VAL A 222 -7.53 -7.12 -6.41
C VAL A 222 -8.16 -7.25 -5.03
N THR A 223 -7.60 -8.14 -4.21
CA THR A 223 -8.07 -8.39 -2.84
C THR A 223 -7.44 -7.43 -1.83
N ALA A 224 -6.15 -7.12 -1.99
CA ALA A 224 -5.44 -6.24 -1.09
C ALA A 224 -4.49 -5.30 -1.84
N THR A 225 -4.47 -4.04 -1.42
CA THR A 225 -3.63 -3.00 -2.03
C THR A 225 -3.26 -1.93 -1.00
N MET A 226 -2.23 -1.18 -1.30
CA MET A 226 -1.80 0.01 -0.58
C MET A 226 -1.92 1.24 -1.47
N GLY A 227 -1.86 2.43 -0.89
CA GLY A 227 -1.86 3.65 -1.67
C GLY A 227 -1.68 4.90 -0.83
N CYS A 228 -1.21 5.96 -1.47
CA CYS A 228 -0.96 7.25 -0.85
C CYS A 228 -2.11 8.22 -1.14
N VAL A 229 -2.65 8.84 -0.10
CA VAL A 229 -3.74 9.81 -0.25
C VAL A 229 -3.26 11.21 -0.65
N ASP A 230 -1.96 11.45 -0.51
CA ASP A 230 -1.28 12.71 -0.82
C ASP A 230 0.13 12.41 -1.39
N GLU A 231 1.03 13.40 -1.40
CA GLU A 231 2.43 13.28 -1.81
C GLU A 231 3.29 12.75 -0.64
N PRO A 232 3.74 11.48 -0.66
CA PRO A 232 4.57 10.92 0.41
C PRO A 232 6.06 11.14 0.17
N TYR A 233 6.48 11.50 -1.06
CA TYR A 233 7.81 11.26 -1.59
C TYR A 233 8.21 9.77 -1.55
N LEU A 234 9.23 9.37 -2.29
CA LEU A 234 9.60 7.96 -2.39
C LEU A 234 9.95 7.36 -1.01
N GLY A 235 10.67 8.10 -0.18
CA GLY A 235 11.12 7.62 1.13
C GLY A 235 10.03 7.40 2.20
N ALA A 236 8.78 7.71 1.90
CA ALA A 236 7.64 7.42 2.79
C ALA A 236 6.60 6.52 2.10
N THR A 237 7.02 5.77 1.08
CA THR A 237 6.25 4.70 0.46
C THR A 237 6.77 3.34 0.93
N PRO A 238 5.95 2.27 0.93
CA PRO A 238 6.41 0.94 1.31
C PRO A 238 7.55 0.44 0.41
N GLU A 239 8.58 -0.13 1.01
CA GLU A 239 9.64 -0.85 0.31
C GLU A 239 9.12 -2.22 -0.15
N LEU A 240 8.93 -2.38 -1.45
CA LEU A 240 8.20 -3.54 -2.00
C LEU A 240 8.94 -4.87 -1.86
N ASP A 241 10.26 -4.85 -1.85
CA ASP A 241 11.08 -6.03 -1.57
C ASP A 241 10.96 -6.48 -0.11
N VAL A 242 10.97 -5.53 0.84
CA VAL A 242 10.71 -5.79 2.26
C VAL A 242 9.27 -6.30 2.44
N PHE A 243 8.29 -5.63 1.84
CA PHE A 243 6.90 -6.08 1.89
C PHE A 243 6.76 -7.52 1.41
N MET A 244 7.33 -7.85 0.26
CA MET A 244 7.25 -9.19 -0.33
C MET A 244 7.97 -10.23 0.53
N GLU A 245 9.15 -9.89 1.08
CA GLU A 245 9.84 -10.72 2.07
C GLU A 245 8.92 -11.09 3.23
N LYS A 246 8.27 -10.09 3.85
CA LYS A 246 7.41 -10.30 5.03
C LYS A 246 6.19 -11.16 4.70
N ILE A 247 5.52 -10.92 3.58
CA ILE A 247 4.42 -11.78 3.12
C ILE A 247 4.87 -13.24 3.01
N LEU A 248 6.02 -13.49 2.40
CA LEU A 248 6.55 -14.84 2.21
C LEU A 248 7.07 -15.48 3.51
N MET A 249 7.38 -14.68 4.52
CA MET A 249 7.68 -15.13 5.88
C MET A 249 6.43 -15.45 6.71
N GLY A 250 5.22 -15.25 6.17
CA GLY A 250 3.96 -15.55 6.84
C GLY A 250 3.38 -14.40 7.67
N PHE A 251 3.84 -13.17 7.45
CA PHE A 251 3.16 -11.98 7.98
C PHE A 251 1.82 -11.81 7.28
N SER A 252 0.81 -11.33 7.99
CA SER A 252 -0.41 -10.88 7.31
C SER A 252 -0.12 -9.67 6.43
N PHE A 253 -1.02 -9.36 5.49
CA PHE A 253 -0.91 -8.19 4.62
C PHE A 253 -0.65 -6.89 5.42
N GLY A 254 -1.44 -6.67 6.49
CA GLY A 254 -1.27 -5.48 7.33
C GLY A 254 0.08 -5.46 8.05
N GLU A 255 0.52 -6.58 8.61
CA GLU A 255 1.82 -6.67 9.27
C GLU A 255 2.97 -6.39 8.30
N ALA A 256 2.92 -6.95 7.09
CA ALA A 256 3.92 -6.72 6.06
C ALA A 256 3.94 -5.24 5.60
N ALA A 257 2.76 -4.64 5.40
CA ALA A 257 2.64 -3.24 5.01
C ALA A 257 3.18 -2.26 6.07
N TYR A 258 3.02 -2.58 7.35
CA TYR A 258 3.58 -1.76 8.44
C TYR A 258 5.06 -2.03 8.71
N ALA A 259 5.62 -3.11 8.22
CA ALA A 259 7.04 -3.44 8.34
C ALA A 259 7.88 -2.92 7.16
N ALA A 260 7.24 -2.55 6.07
CA ALA A 260 7.86 -2.05 4.83
C ALA A 260 7.78 -0.49 4.71
#